data_62d6d327b2c88b88afbde491f6e7477b
#
_entry.id   62d6d327b2c88b88afbde491f6e7477b
#
_cell.length_a   1.000
_cell.length_b   1.000
_cell.length_c   1.000
_cell.angle_alpha   90.00
_cell.angle_beta   90.00
_cell.angle_gamma   90.00
#
_symmetry.space_group_name_H-M   'P 1'
#
loop_
_entity.id
_entity.type
_entity.pdbx_description
1 polymer ?
#
loop_
_entity_poly.entity_id
_entity_poly.type
_entity_poly.pdbx_seq_one_letter_code
_entity_poly.pdbx_strand_id
1 'polypeptide(L)'
;MELNNEFRVAVPTATVWEVFTDVERVAPCLPGATLLSVDGDDFTGAVKVKVGPITVSYKGVATYQEKDSAAQRIVLKAEGKETRGNGTAAATVTAQLKDEGDATTVVITTDLAISGKAAQFGRGVLADVSGNLIAQFARSLEAELLGGAPASTSAPSTEAATAAAQPADSVDLLKVVALPVAKRYGPAVAAAAAAGAVGFLVGRRRRTAAAPPTVSAELQALLTRLLA
;
A
#
# COMPACT_ATOMS: atom_id res chain seq x y z
N MET A 1 6.98 13.55 18.65
CA MET A 1 8.29 13.56 17.95
C MET A 1 8.16 14.40 16.70
N GLU A 2 9.20 15.16 16.37
CA GLU A 2 9.18 15.99 15.18
C GLU A 2 9.81 15.29 13.97
N LEU A 3 9.18 15.44 12.82
CA LEU A 3 9.63 14.95 11.51
C LEU A 3 9.66 16.15 10.56
N ASN A 4 10.78 16.34 9.87
CA ASN A 4 10.97 17.41 8.92
C ASN A 4 11.21 16.80 7.53
N ASN A 5 10.44 17.26 6.55
CA ASN A 5 10.53 16.84 5.16
C ASN A 5 10.45 18.06 4.25
N GLU A 6 11.02 17.95 3.07
CA GLU A 6 10.96 18.98 2.06
C GLU A 6 10.84 18.33 0.69
N PHE A 7 10.10 18.94 -0.21
CA PHE A 7 10.05 18.55 -1.61
C PHE A 7 9.80 19.77 -2.49
N ARG A 8 10.08 19.63 -3.78
CA ARG A 8 9.92 20.67 -4.80
C ARG A 8 9.02 20.16 -5.90
N VAL A 9 8.13 21.01 -6.40
CA VAL A 9 7.29 20.79 -7.57
C VAL A 9 7.50 21.90 -8.59
N ALA A 10 7.54 21.58 -9.87
CA ALA A 10 7.75 22.52 -10.97
C ALA A 10 6.42 23.19 -11.38
N VAL A 11 5.76 23.84 -10.41
CA VAL A 11 4.48 24.50 -10.57
C VAL A 11 4.46 25.77 -9.69
N PRO A 12 3.86 26.89 -10.16
CA PRO A 12 3.75 28.12 -9.39
C PRO A 12 3.02 27.94 -8.06
N THR A 13 3.42 28.69 -7.05
CA THR A 13 2.91 28.57 -5.67
C THR A 13 1.40 28.78 -5.56
N ALA A 14 0.82 29.66 -6.36
CA ALA A 14 -0.63 29.87 -6.36
C ALA A 14 -1.41 28.60 -6.72
N THR A 15 -0.95 27.84 -7.72
CA THR A 15 -1.58 26.60 -8.14
C THR A 15 -1.40 25.46 -7.10
N VAL A 16 -0.21 25.40 -6.47
CA VAL A 16 0.02 24.46 -5.36
C VAL A 16 -0.88 24.78 -4.17
N TRP A 17 -1.05 26.06 -3.85
CA TRP A 17 -1.91 26.54 -2.77
C TRP A 17 -3.37 26.10 -2.95
N GLU A 18 -3.92 26.24 -4.17
CA GLU A 18 -5.28 25.80 -4.48
C GLU A 18 -5.51 24.32 -4.18
N VAL A 19 -4.55 23.46 -4.55
CA VAL A 19 -4.67 22.02 -4.28
C VAL A 19 -4.49 21.71 -2.79
N PHE A 20 -3.56 22.36 -2.10
CA PHE A 20 -3.32 22.13 -0.68
C PHE A 20 -4.47 22.57 0.22
N THR A 21 -5.29 23.52 -0.22
CA THR A 21 -6.45 23.99 0.53
C THR A 21 -7.74 23.27 0.16
N ASP A 22 -7.71 22.41 -0.85
CA ASP A 22 -8.82 21.56 -1.30
C ASP A 22 -8.53 20.09 -0.90
N VAL A 23 -9.21 19.61 0.14
CA VAL A 23 -9.01 18.25 0.65
C VAL A 23 -9.41 17.18 -0.35
N GLU A 24 -10.40 17.42 -1.21
CA GLU A 24 -10.87 16.44 -2.21
C GLU A 24 -9.81 16.23 -3.30
N ARG A 25 -9.03 17.25 -3.61
CA ARG A 25 -7.91 17.20 -4.55
C ARG A 25 -6.62 16.67 -3.92
N VAL A 26 -6.30 17.10 -2.69
CA VAL A 26 -5.03 16.71 -2.05
C VAL A 26 -5.06 15.30 -1.47
N ALA A 27 -6.21 14.82 -0.95
CA ALA A 27 -6.29 13.52 -0.31
C ALA A 27 -5.95 12.33 -1.25
N PRO A 28 -6.35 12.29 -2.53
CA PRO A 28 -5.93 11.25 -3.46
C PRO A 28 -4.42 11.20 -3.72
N CYS A 29 -3.72 12.34 -3.52
CA CYS A 29 -2.27 12.40 -3.68
C CYS A 29 -1.52 11.70 -2.53
N LEU A 30 -2.15 11.50 -1.37
CA LEU A 30 -1.56 10.86 -0.20
C LEU A 30 -1.58 9.33 -0.36
N PRO A 31 -0.43 8.65 -0.39
CA PRO A 31 -0.37 7.22 -0.61
C PRO A 31 -1.04 6.44 0.53
N GLY A 32 -2.00 5.59 0.17
CA GLY A 32 -2.76 4.77 1.11
C GLY A 32 -3.84 5.49 1.89
N ALA A 33 -4.10 6.78 1.61
CA ALA A 33 -5.20 7.53 2.17
C ALA A 33 -6.51 7.28 1.42
N THR A 34 -7.60 7.39 2.15
CA THR A 34 -8.97 7.35 1.63
C THR A 34 -9.79 8.40 2.37
N LEU A 35 -10.33 9.35 1.65
CA LEU A 35 -11.26 10.35 2.17
C LEU A 35 -12.63 9.69 2.31
N LEU A 36 -13.28 9.85 3.47
CA LEU A 36 -14.58 9.25 3.77
C LEU A 36 -15.70 10.29 3.81
N SER A 37 -15.44 11.46 4.40
CA SER A 37 -16.39 12.58 4.44
C SER A 37 -15.64 13.89 4.64
N VAL A 38 -16.24 14.97 4.17
CA VAL A 38 -15.78 16.35 4.34
C VAL A 38 -16.93 17.17 4.91
N ASP A 39 -16.66 17.99 5.91
CA ASP A 39 -17.59 18.92 6.52
C ASP A 39 -16.84 20.24 6.84
N GLY A 40 -16.82 21.14 5.87
CA GLY A 40 -16.04 22.37 5.96
C GLY A 40 -14.54 22.11 6.07
N ASP A 41 -13.93 22.55 7.17
CA ASP A 41 -12.51 22.34 7.46
C ASP A 41 -12.23 21.01 8.15
N ASP A 42 -13.25 20.27 8.55
CA ASP A 42 -13.16 18.94 9.17
C ASP A 42 -13.38 17.85 8.12
N PHE A 43 -12.56 16.83 8.17
CA PHE A 43 -12.75 15.67 7.29
C PHE A 43 -12.37 14.37 7.98
N THR A 44 -13.09 13.31 7.63
CA THR A 44 -12.85 11.96 8.12
C THR A 44 -12.16 11.16 7.03
N GLY A 45 -11.17 10.39 7.43
CA GLY A 45 -10.40 9.56 6.50
C GLY A 45 -9.87 8.29 7.13
N ALA A 46 -9.32 7.47 6.28
CA ALA A 46 -8.54 6.31 6.66
C ALA A 46 -7.20 6.33 5.93
N VAL A 47 -6.15 5.85 6.60
CA VAL A 47 -4.83 5.73 5.98
C VAL A 47 -4.24 4.36 6.28
N LYS A 48 -3.64 3.74 5.27
CA LYS A 48 -2.95 2.46 5.37
C LYS A 48 -1.46 2.67 5.11
N VAL A 49 -0.63 2.39 6.11
CA VAL A 49 0.80 2.64 6.06
C VAL A 49 1.57 1.37 6.34
N LYS A 50 2.63 1.12 5.56
CA LYS A 50 3.58 0.04 5.81
C LYS A 50 4.75 0.60 6.64
N VAL A 51 4.96 0.02 7.83
CA VAL A 51 6.06 0.39 8.75
C VAL A 51 6.92 -0.84 8.96
N GLY A 52 8.08 -0.89 8.31
CA GLY A 52 8.91 -2.09 8.28
C GLY A 52 8.15 -3.32 7.76
N PRO A 53 8.10 -4.44 8.52
CA PRO A 53 7.40 -5.65 8.11
C PRO A 53 5.89 -5.63 8.34
N ILE A 54 5.35 -4.64 9.07
CA ILE A 54 3.92 -4.57 9.37
C ILE A 54 3.19 -3.54 8.52
N THR A 55 1.90 -3.76 8.34
CA THR A 55 0.98 -2.78 7.78
C THR A 55 -0.03 -2.40 8.84
N VAL A 56 -0.16 -1.10 9.10
CA VAL A 56 -1.13 -0.52 10.04
C VAL A 56 -2.16 0.31 9.27
N SER A 57 -3.38 0.33 9.76
CA SER A 57 -4.45 1.13 9.19
C SER A 57 -5.09 1.95 10.29
N TYR A 58 -5.17 3.25 10.09
CA TYR A 58 -5.81 4.19 10.99
C TYR A 58 -7.07 4.75 10.34
N LYS A 59 -8.08 5.00 11.15
CA LYS A 59 -9.25 5.78 10.79
C LYS A 59 -9.40 6.92 11.78
N GLY A 60 -9.71 8.11 11.28
CA GLY A 60 -9.74 9.28 12.14
C GLY A 60 -10.29 10.52 11.47
N VAL A 61 -10.10 11.63 12.15
CA VAL A 61 -10.53 12.97 11.75
C VAL A 61 -9.29 13.84 11.57
N ALA A 62 -9.34 14.72 10.61
CA ALA A 62 -8.37 15.78 10.45
C ALA A 62 -9.08 17.12 10.23
N THR A 63 -8.47 18.19 10.69
CA THR A 63 -9.04 19.55 10.69
C THR A 63 -7.98 20.54 10.23
N TYR A 64 -8.31 21.41 9.30
CA TYR A 64 -7.50 22.59 9.01
C TYR A 64 -7.59 23.57 10.18
N GLN A 65 -6.47 23.77 10.86
CA GLN A 65 -6.38 24.74 11.96
C GLN A 65 -6.06 26.16 11.45
N GLU A 66 -5.33 26.24 10.34
CA GLU A 66 -4.89 27.48 9.74
C GLU A 66 -4.72 27.34 8.23
N LYS A 67 -5.21 28.31 7.47
CA LYS A 67 -4.97 28.49 6.03
C LYS A 67 -4.61 29.96 5.81
N ASP A 68 -3.33 30.31 6.02
CA ASP A 68 -2.83 31.67 5.82
C ASP A 68 -2.25 31.82 4.41
N SER A 69 -3.04 32.42 3.53
CA SER A 69 -2.62 32.65 2.14
C SER A 69 -1.54 33.73 2.01
N ALA A 70 -1.45 34.68 2.94
CA ALA A 70 -0.42 35.72 2.90
C ALA A 70 0.95 35.16 3.32
N ALA A 71 0.95 34.31 4.34
CA ALA A 71 2.15 33.60 4.77
C ALA A 71 2.42 32.34 3.96
N GLN A 72 1.51 31.91 3.07
CA GLN A 72 1.58 30.65 2.33
C GLN A 72 1.77 29.44 3.27
N ARG A 73 1.04 29.44 4.38
CA ARG A 73 1.15 28.47 5.47
C ARG A 73 -0.16 27.78 5.77
N ILE A 74 -0.09 26.47 5.93
CA ILE A 74 -1.23 25.62 6.29
C ILE A 74 -0.85 24.83 7.53
N VAL A 75 -1.77 24.78 8.51
CA VAL A 75 -1.65 23.92 9.70
C VAL A 75 -2.83 22.97 9.74
N LEU A 76 -2.54 21.67 9.77
CA LEU A 76 -3.50 20.58 9.84
C LEU A 76 -3.29 19.81 11.14
N LYS A 77 -4.35 19.53 11.86
CA LYS A 77 -4.36 18.60 13.00
C LYS A 77 -5.10 17.33 12.59
N ALA A 78 -4.51 16.16 12.87
CA ALA A 78 -5.11 14.86 12.57
C ALA A 78 -5.01 13.94 13.80
N GLU A 79 -6.09 13.20 14.05
CA GLU A 79 -6.17 12.21 15.12
C GLU A 79 -6.84 10.94 14.60
N GLY A 80 -6.25 9.77 14.88
CA GLY A 80 -6.78 8.51 14.40
C GLY A 80 -6.50 7.34 15.34
N LYS A 81 -7.32 6.30 15.19
CA LYS A 81 -7.19 5.02 15.90
C LYS A 81 -6.92 3.90 14.92
N GLU A 82 -6.06 2.98 15.31
CA GLU A 82 -5.79 1.77 14.54
C GLU A 82 -7.06 0.94 14.39
N THR A 83 -7.39 0.52 13.17
CA THR A 83 -8.62 -0.23 12.87
C THR A 83 -8.57 -1.69 13.32
N ARG A 84 -7.36 -2.25 13.47
CA ARG A 84 -7.10 -3.64 13.90
C ARG A 84 -6.02 -3.67 14.97
N GLY A 85 -6.27 -3.00 16.12
CA GLY A 85 -5.33 -2.89 17.22
C GLY A 85 -5.76 -1.80 18.19
N ASN A 86 -4.86 -1.48 19.13
CA ASN A 86 -5.10 -0.46 20.16
C ASN A 86 -4.20 0.76 19.98
N GLY A 87 -3.56 0.90 18.79
CA GLY A 87 -2.70 2.02 18.49
C GLY A 87 -3.49 3.29 18.22
N THR A 88 -2.91 4.43 18.58
CA THR A 88 -3.40 5.77 18.25
C THR A 88 -2.31 6.55 17.53
N ALA A 89 -2.69 7.47 16.67
CA ALA A 89 -1.80 8.45 16.07
C ALA A 89 -2.45 9.83 16.15
N ALA A 90 -1.68 10.83 16.56
CA ALA A 90 -2.06 12.22 16.49
C ALA A 90 -0.91 13.00 15.86
N ALA A 91 -1.22 13.90 14.95
CA ALA A 91 -0.23 14.70 14.24
C ALA A 91 -0.69 16.14 14.09
N THR A 92 0.23 17.07 14.28
CA THR A 92 0.08 18.44 13.79
C THR A 92 1.06 18.63 12.65
N VAL A 93 0.54 18.90 11.47
CA VAL A 93 1.32 19.07 10.23
C VAL A 93 1.30 20.54 9.85
N THR A 94 2.46 21.13 9.74
CA THR A 94 2.64 22.50 9.22
C THR A 94 3.29 22.39 7.84
N ALA A 95 2.61 22.89 6.81
CA ALA A 95 3.15 23.03 5.47
C ALA A 95 3.44 24.50 5.20
N GLN A 96 4.67 24.81 4.80
CA GLN A 96 5.11 26.13 4.38
C GLN A 96 5.50 26.07 2.91
N LEU A 97 4.80 26.82 2.07
CA LEU A 97 5.12 26.94 0.66
C LEU A 97 6.09 28.12 0.45
N LYS A 98 7.13 27.87 -0.31
CA LYS A 98 8.14 28.88 -0.69
C LYS A 98 8.09 29.06 -2.20
N ASP A 99 7.88 30.29 -2.63
CA ASP A 99 7.82 30.65 -4.04
C ASP A 99 9.22 30.67 -4.65
N GLU A 100 9.40 29.98 -5.77
CA GLU A 100 10.62 29.97 -6.58
C GLU A 100 10.33 30.41 -8.04
N GLY A 101 9.27 31.19 -8.25
CA GLY A 101 8.80 31.62 -9.57
C GLY A 101 7.98 30.54 -10.26
N ASP A 102 8.60 29.79 -11.18
CA ASP A 102 7.92 28.70 -11.92
C ASP A 102 7.84 27.39 -11.11
N ALA A 103 8.32 27.38 -9.87
CA ALA A 103 8.34 26.21 -9.02
C ALA A 103 8.01 26.60 -7.57
N THR A 104 7.64 25.59 -6.78
CA THR A 104 7.35 25.75 -5.36
C THR A 104 8.14 24.72 -4.56
N THR A 105 8.84 25.20 -3.53
CA THR A 105 9.40 24.33 -2.49
C THR A 105 8.42 24.27 -1.32
N VAL A 106 8.06 23.08 -0.90
CA VAL A 106 7.16 22.81 0.23
C VAL A 106 7.95 22.21 1.38
N VAL A 107 7.99 22.91 2.50
CA VAL A 107 8.60 22.43 3.76
C VAL A 107 7.49 21.92 4.66
N ILE A 108 7.59 20.68 5.11
CA ILE A 108 6.60 20.04 5.98
C ILE A 108 7.25 19.70 7.31
N THR A 109 6.71 20.28 8.38
CA THR A 109 7.05 19.93 9.76
C THR A 109 5.88 19.20 10.38
N THR A 110 6.11 17.99 10.91
CA THR A 110 5.08 17.17 11.55
C THR A 110 5.47 16.89 12.99
N ASP A 111 4.65 17.34 13.93
CA ASP A 111 4.74 16.85 15.31
C ASP A 111 3.82 15.63 15.44
N LEU A 112 4.43 14.45 15.63
CA LEU A 112 3.76 13.15 15.65
C LEU A 112 3.80 12.53 17.04
N ALA A 113 2.63 12.23 17.59
CA ALA A 113 2.42 11.35 18.73
C ALA A 113 1.80 10.03 18.25
N ILE A 114 2.48 8.92 18.49
CA ILE A 114 2.04 7.61 18.03
C ILE A 114 2.18 6.58 19.14
N SER A 115 1.25 5.61 19.19
CA SER A 115 1.25 4.50 20.13
C SER A 115 1.00 3.16 19.45
N GLY A 116 1.03 2.08 20.20
CA GLY A 116 0.80 0.73 19.70
C GLY A 116 2.00 0.13 18.97
N LYS A 117 1.74 -0.78 18.03
CA LYS A 117 2.79 -1.55 17.34
C LYS A 117 3.72 -0.67 16.51
N ALA A 118 3.18 0.37 15.87
CA ALA A 118 3.98 1.26 15.03
C ALA A 118 5.02 2.06 15.85
N ALA A 119 4.70 2.43 17.08
CA ALA A 119 5.63 3.15 17.97
C ALA A 119 6.88 2.33 18.33
N GLN A 120 6.81 1.01 18.28
CA GLN A 120 7.91 0.12 18.64
C GLN A 120 9.09 0.16 17.64
N PHE A 121 8.87 0.65 16.43
CA PHE A 121 9.92 0.76 15.41
C PHE A 121 10.90 1.90 15.66
N GLY A 122 10.57 2.81 16.57
CA GLY A 122 11.42 3.94 16.93
C GLY A 122 11.46 5.06 15.89
N ARG A 123 12.08 6.17 16.28
CA ARG A 123 12.09 7.43 15.52
C ARG A 123 12.72 7.30 14.12
N GLY A 124 13.81 6.54 13.99
CA GLY A 124 14.53 6.39 12.71
C GLY A 124 13.65 5.77 11.63
N VAL A 125 13.03 4.62 11.93
CA VAL A 125 12.14 3.95 10.96
C VAL A 125 10.93 4.82 10.61
N LEU A 126 10.36 5.53 11.59
CA LEU A 126 9.22 6.42 11.34
C LEU A 126 9.63 7.63 10.47
N ALA A 127 10.83 8.16 10.63
CA ALA A 127 11.37 9.21 9.77
C ALA A 127 11.58 8.72 8.32
N ASP A 128 12.13 7.51 8.13
CA ASP A 128 12.31 6.91 6.81
C ASP A 128 10.95 6.67 6.12
N VAL A 129 9.95 6.19 6.87
CA VAL A 129 8.58 6.00 6.36
C VAL A 129 7.98 7.34 5.97
N SER A 130 8.12 8.38 6.80
CA SER A 130 7.66 9.74 6.49
C SER A 130 8.29 10.27 5.20
N GLY A 131 9.61 10.19 5.07
CA GLY A 131 10.31 10.62 3.85
C GLY A 131 9.81 9.90 2.60
N ASN A 132 9.59 8.59 2.69
CA ASN A 132 9.05 7.81 1.57
C ASN A 132 7.60 8.20 1.21
N LEU A 133 6.75 8.47 2.20
CA LEU A 133 5.37 8.91 1.98
C LEU A 133 5.34 10.30 1.33
N ILE A 134 6.15 11.23 1.82
CA ILE A 134 6.26 12.58 1.25
C ILE A 134 6.82 12.54 -0.17
N ALA A 135 7.81 11.70 -0.46
CA ALA A 135 8.32 11.55 -1.82
C ALA A 135 7.29 10.97 -2.79
N GLN A 136 6.42 10.07 -2.33
CA GLN A 136 5.30 9.56 -3.13
C GLN A 136 4.21 10.62 -3.31
N PHE A 137 3.87 11.32 -2.23
CA PHE A 137 2.93 12.44 -2.26
C PHE A 137 3.34 13.52 -3.26
N ALA A 138 4.61 13.94 -3.24
CA ALA A 138 5.13 14.95 -4.17
C ALA A 138 4.94 14.54 -5.64
N ARG A 139 5.22 13.28 -5.98
CA ARG A 139 5.00 12.75 -7.35
C ARG A 139 3.53 12.73 -7.75
N SER A 140 2.64 12.30 -6.84
CA SER A 140 1.20 12.27 -7.10
C SER A 140 0.63 13.68 -7.22
N LEU A 141 1.10 14.59 -6.39
CA LEU A 141 0.74 16.01 -6.44
C LEU A 141 1.18 16.66 -7.75
N GLU A 142 2.40 16.42 -8.18
CA GLU A 142 2.91 16.94 -9.44
C GLU A 142 2.09 16.40 -10.63
N ALA A 143 1.72 15.14 -10.62
CA ALA A 143 0.85 14.55 -11.64
C ALA A 143 -0.55 15.18 -11.63
N GLU A 144 -1.14 15.42 -10.47
CA GLU A 144 -2.43 16.13 -10.32
C GLU A 144 -2.34 17.56 -10.89
N LEU A 145 -1.28 18.30 -10.52
CA LEU A 145 -1.07 19.69 -10.91
C LEU A 145 -0.82 19.86 -12.41
N LEU A 146 -0.17 18.89 -13.06
CA LEU A 146 0.08 18.88 -14.49
C LEU A 146 -1.09 18.33 -15.34
N GLY A 147 -2.25 18.07 -14.71
CA GLY A 147 -3.45 17.57 -15.37
C GLY A 147 -3.42 16.07 -15.68
N GLY A 148 -2.51 15.34 -15.05
CA GLY A 148 -2.53 13.88 -15.01
C GLY A 148 -3.48 13.43 -13.90
N ALA A 149 -4.68 12.94 -14.24
CA ALA A 149 -5.56 12.34 -13.24
C ALA A 149 -4.78 11.27 -12.45
N PRO A 150 -4.83 11.27 -11.09
CA PRO A 150 -4.23 10.20 -10.33
C PRO A 150 -4.86 8.88 -10.80
N ALA A 151 -4.03 7.93 -11.20
CA ALA A 151 -4.49 6.61 -11.56
C ALA A 151 -5.18 6.01 -10.32
N SER A 152 -6.47 6.17 -10.24
CA SER A 152 -7.32 5.46 -9.30
C SER A 152 -7.11 3.99 -9.59
N THR A 153 -6.40 3.31 -8.70
CA THR A 153 -6.31 1.86 -8.71
C THR A 153 -7.69 1.34 -8.31
N SER A 154 -8.62 1.40 -9.27
CA SER A 154 -9.89 0.73 -9.18
C SER A 154 -9.58 -0.75 -9.13
N ALA A 155 -9.85 -1.37 -8.00
CA ALA A 155 -9.97 -2.81 -7.92
C ALA A 155 -10.96 -3.28 -9.01
N PRO A 156 -10.68 -4.38 -9.71
CA PRO A 156 -11.62 -4.89 -10.71
C PRO A 156 -12.91 -5.32 -10.01
N SER A 157 -13.97 -4.54 -10.18
CA SER A 157 -15.33 -4.96 -9.86
C SER A 157 -15.75 -6.00 -10.89
N THR A 158 -15.84 -7.24 -10.42
CA THR A 158 -16.51 -8.32 -11.13
C THR A 158 -18.01 -8.05 -11.06
N GLU A 159 -18.56 -7.46 -12.10
CA GLU A 159 -20.00 -7.53 -12.33
C GLU A 159 -20.29 -7.82 -13.79
N ALA A 160 -21.13 -8.83 -13.93
CA ALA A 160 -21.56 -9.50 -15.11
C ALA A 160 -22.09 -8.55 -16.21
N ALA A 161 -21.64 -8.78 -17.44
CA ALA A 161 -22.42 -8.40 -18.60
C ALA A 161 -22.58 -9.61 -19.53
N THR A 162 -23.74 -10.23 -19.43
CA THR A 162 -24.30 -11.09 -20.46
C THR A 162 -24.85 -10.19 -21.54
N ALA A 163 -24.24 -10.13 -22.74
CA ALA A 163 -24.94 -9.86 -23.99
C ALA A 163 -24.05 -10.07 -25.21
N ALA A 164 -24.50 -11.01 -26.05
CA ALA A 164 -24.45 -11.06 -27.51
C ALA A 164 -23.11 -10.99 -28.27
N ALA A 165 -22.86 -12.11 -28.91
CA ALA A 165 -21.85 -12.38 -29.94
C ALA A 165 -21.89 -11.46 -31.15
N GLN A 166 -20.69 -11.05 -31.62
CA GLN A 166 -20.35 -11.00 -33.06
C GLN A 166 -18.83 -11.14 -33.22
N PRO A 167 -18.34 -11.89 -34.22
CA PRO A 167 -16.92 -12.22 -34.36
C PRO A 167 -16.17 -11.14 -35.13
N ALA A 168 -15.10 -10.64 -34.54
CA ALA A 168 -14.09 -9.87 -35.25
C ALA A 168 -12.70 -10.32 -34.79
N ASP A 169 -11.88 -10.71 -35.71
CA ASP A 169 -10.49 -11.13 -35.73
C ASP A 169 -9.71 -11.04 -34.41
N SER A 170 -9.44 -12.20 -33.84
CA SER A 170 -8.53 -12.37 -32.71
C SER A 170 -7.08 -12.21 -33.18
N VAL A 171 -6.46 -11.10 -32.80
CA VAL A 171 -5.00 -10.95 -32.88
C VAL A 171 -4.40 -11.85 -31.81
N ASP A 172 -3.66 -12.87 -32.27
CA ASP A 172 -3.08 -13.95 -31.45
C ASP A 172 -1.89 -13.41 -30.61
N LEU A 173 -2.19 -12.76 -29.46
CA LEU A 173 -1.21 -12.20 -28.52
C LEU A 173 -0.28 -13.26 -27.92
N LEU A 174 -0.63 -14.54 -28.02
CA LEU A 174 0.20 -15.67 -27.55
C LEU A 174 1.46 -15.84 -28.42
N LYS A 175 1.44 -15.43 -29.69
CA LYS A 175 2.61 -15.54 -30.57
C LYS A 175 3.66 -14.47 -30.35
N VAL A 176 3.29 -13.30 -29.78
CA VAL A 176 4.21 -12.17 -29.58
C VAL A 176 5.02 -12.32 -28.28
N VAL A 177 4.48 -12.98 -27.26
CA VAL A 177 5.16 -13.13 -25.95
C VAL A 177 5.92 -14.44 -25.81
N ALA A 178 5.55 -15.50 -26.55
CA ALA A 178 6.18 -16.82 -26.38
C ALA A 178 7.58 -16.95 -27.02
N LEU A 179 7.91 -16.18 -28.04
CA LEU A 179 9.18 -16.31 -28.78
C LEU A 179 10.45 -15.86 -28.04
N PRO A 180 10.47 -14.76 -27.23
CA PRO A 180 11.72 -14.36 -26.55
C PRO A 180 12.02 -15.17 -25.28
N VAL A 181 10.99 -15.75 -24.62
CA VAL A 181 11.18 -16.53 -23.36
C VAL A 181 11.64 -17.94 -23.64
N ALA A 182 11.16 -18.59 -24.70
CA ALA A 182 11.57 -19.95 -25.08
C ALA A 182 13.06 -20.06 -25.45
N LYS A 183 13.64 -18.97 -25.99
CA LYS A 183 15.05 -18.98 -26.44
C LYS A 183 16.04 -18.83 -25.28
N ARG A 184 15.62 -18.27 -24.12
CA ARG A 184 16.48 -18.00 -22.97
C ARG A 184 16.42 -19.08 -21.88
N TYR A 185 15.31 -19.82 -21.77
CA TYR A 185 15.09 -20.82 -20.72
C TYR A 185 14.80 -22.24 -21.22
N GLY A 186 14.83 -22.46 -22.54
CA GLY A 186 14.56 -23.75 -23.17
C GLY A 186 15.34 -24.94 -22.60
N PRO A 187 16.66 -24.86 -22.39
CA PRO A 187 17.44 -25.99 -21.87
C PRO A 187 17.16 -26.31 -20.40
N ALA A 188 16.76 -25.30 -19.57
CA ALA A 188 16.49 -25.52 -18.16
C ALA A 188 15.16 -26.20 -17.89
N VAL A 189 14.13 -25.92 -18.72
CA VAL A 189 12.80 -26.54 -18.59
C VAL A 189 12.80 -27.99 -19.06
N ALA A 190 13.60 -28.31 -20.11
CA ALA A 190 13.75 -29.69 -20.60
C ALA A 190 14.45 -30.59 -19.55
N ALA A 191 15.45 -30.05 -18.83
CA ALA A 191 16.15 -30.78 -17.77
C ALA A 191 15.24 -31.08 -16.55
N ALA A 192 14.37 -30.12 -16.16
CA ALA A 192 13.44 -30.28 -15.06
C ALA A 192 12.34 -31.30 -15.37
N ALA A 193 11.83 -31.36 -16.61
CA ALA A 193 10.83 -32.33 -17.03
C ALA A 193 11.39 -33.76 -17.07
N ALA A 194 12.64 -33.95 -17.52
CA ALA A 194 13.30 -35.26 -17.51
C ALA A 194 13.57 -35.78 -16.09
N ALA A 195 14.00 -34.91 -15.17
CA ALA A 195 14.21 -35.28 -13.76
C ALA A 195 12.89 -35.64 -13.06
N GLY A 196 11.80 -34.92 -13.35
CA GLY A 196 10.46 -35.22 -12.81
C GLY A 196 9.91 -36.56 -13.27
N ALA A 197 10.11 -36.92 -14.55
CA ALA A 197 9.65 -38.20 -15.10
C ALA A 197 10.41 -39.41 -14.50
N VAL A 198 11.72 -39.28 -14.33
CA VAL A 198 12.53 -40.33 -13.69
C VAL A 198 12.17 -40.48 -12.22
N GLY A 199 11.99 -39.36 -11.48
CA GLY A 199 11.57 -39.38 -10.07
C GLY A 199 10.19 -40.03 -9.89
N PHE A 200 9.24 -39.76 -10.79
CA PHE A 200 7.90 -40.34 -10.73
C PHE A 200 7.92 -41.86 -11.00
N LEU A 201 8.72 -42.32 -11.96
CA LEU A 201 8.86 -43.75 -12.28
C LEU A 201 9.54 -44.56 -11.17
N VAL A 202 10.58 -43.98 -10.53
CA VAL A 202 11.26 -44.62 -9.39
C VAL A 202 10.38 -44.59 -8.13
N GLY A 203 9.62 -43.50 -7.90
CA GLY A 203 8.69 -43.40 -6.78
C GLY A 203 7.51 -44.36 -6.85
N ARG A 204 7.04 -44.67 -8.08
CA ARG A 204 5.93 -45.60 -8.27
C ARG A 204 6.31 -47.06 -8.03
N ARG A 205 7.60 -47.42 -8.23
CA ARG A 205 8.11 -48.78 -7.95
C ARG A 205 8.33 -49.09 -6.47
N ARG A 206 8.39 -48.07 -5.59
CA ARG A 206 8.62 -48.23 -4.14
C ARG A 206 7.34 -48.22 -3.29
N ARG A 207 6.15 -48.13 -3.89
CA ARG A 207 4.85 -48.09 -3.16
C ARG A 207 4.16 -49.45 -2.98
N THR A 208 4.88 -50.55 -3.16
CA THR A 208 4.39 -51.87 -2.77
C THR A 208 5.27 -52.42 -1.64
N ALA A 209 5.09 -51.92 -0.42
CA ALA A 209 5.32 -52.59 0.87
C ALA A 209 5.35 -51.57 2.01
N ALA A 210 4.42 -51.74 2.92
CA ALA A 210 4.32 -51.26 4.28
C ALA A 210 3.15 -50.31 4.53
N ALA A 211 2.07 -50.88 5.10
CA ALA A 211 0.98 -50.14 5.71
C ALA A 211 1.50 -49.50 7.01
N PRO A 212 1.12 -48.24 7.32
CA PRO A 212 1.49 -47.61 8.61
C PRO A 212 0.67 -48.23 9.74
N PRO A 213 1.23 -48.40 10.95
CA PRO A 213 0.49 -48.84 12.12
C PRO A 213 -0.57 -47.82 12.51
N THR A 214 -1.78 -48.31 12.73
CA THR A 214 -2.94 -47.51 13.10
C THR A 214 -2.76 -46.90 14.49
N VAL A 215 -2.95 -45.59 14.58
CA VAL A 215 -2.88 -44.75 15.82
C VAL A 215 -3.87 -45.18 16.91
N SER A 216 -4.75 -46.16 16.63
CA SER A 216 -5.76 -46.66 17.57
C SER A 216 -5.21 -47.55 18.68
N ALA A 217 -4.04 -48.16 18.54
CA ALA A 217 -3.52 -49.08 19.55
C ALA A 217 -2.84 -48.33 20.73
N GLU A 218 -2.20 -47.19 20.52
CA GLU A 218 -1.60 -46.40 21.57
C GLU A 218 -2.62 -45.67 22.43
N LEU A 219 -3.72 -45.19 21.84
CA LEU A 219 -4.80 -44.52 22.58
C LEU A 219 -5.57 -45.51 23.50
N GLN A 220 -5.72 -46.77 23.08
CA GLN A 220 -6.33 -47.80 23.96
C GLN A 220 -5.43 -48.19 25.14
N ALA A 221 -4.12 -48.22 24.95
CA ALA A 221 -3.18 -48.53 26.02
C ALA A 221 -3.09 -47.41 27.07
N LEU A 222 -3.25 -46.13 26.68
CA LEU A 222 -3.30 -44.98 27.58
C LEU A 222 -4.60 -44.92 28.39
N LEU A 223 -5.74 -45.24 27.79
CA LEU A 223 -7.03 -45.26 28.47
C LEU A 223 -7.14 -46.37 29.55
N THR A 224 -6.51 -47.54 29.30
CA THR A 224 -6.49 -48.64 30.29
C THR A 224 -5.61 -48.32 31.50
N ARG A 225 -4.60 -47.46 31.34
CA ARG A 225 -3.73 -47.02 32.45
C ARG A 225 -4.33 -45.90 33.32
N LEU A 226 -5.36 -45.21 32.86
CA LEU A 226 -6.02 -44.11 33.58
C LEU A 226 -7.24 -44.60 34.40
N LEU A 227 -7.70 -45.83 34.16
CA LEU A 227 -8.87 -46.41 34.83
C LEU A 227 -8.53 -47.57 35.77
N ALA A 228 -7.23 -47.81 36.06
CA ALA A 228 -6.72 -48.69 37.11
C ALA A 228 -6.00 -47.86 38.19
#